data_bf232e0e0daa11248c396f5296639152
#
_entry.id   bf232e0e0daa11248c396f5296639152
#
_cell.length_a   1.000
_cell.length_b   1.000
_cell.length_c   1.000
_cell.angle_alpha   90.00
_cell.angle_beta   90.00
_cell.angle_gamma   90.00
#
_symmetry.space_group_name_H-M   'P 1'
#
loop_
_entity.id
_entity.type
_entity.pdbx_description
1 polymer ?
#
loop_
_entity_poly.entity_id
_entity_poly.type
_entity_poly.pdbx_seq_one_letter_code
_entity_poly.pdbx_strand_id
1 'polypeptide(L)'
;MSSPIIPILLITGPSGSGRHLLVKTLAKCNGLSYVQIDCNLLQSSTAKQTESKIYASIQKAKAAAPAIVLLDNFEVLAVDPQNNEDHRIEEYFINTLTDLYQNYTKHAIIFIAVTENRDLKPNIMRLFLEKFQISKLNVQQRFEMLQWFSSIMELNIDNQIDQENEKREIFKENISLHSKEVLRRLASKTETFVYGHLDTLMHFALKESYLKQVDNYPQLPQDPNLYVIHEEDFNRGLESIRSLQSQHLDAPKIPKVYWEDIGGLEKLKKELLKTIEFPIKFPHLFKNSSLKRSGILLYGPPGCGKTLVAKAVSTELNVSFMSVKGPELLNMYIGQSEENVRKVFESARASSPCIVFLDELDALAPGRGSAGDSGGASDRVVSQLLAELDPVTSDDGDTSFVFVMGATNRPDLLEQSLLRPGRLDKLIYVGPYCGLQEKTSVLKALCRSYNLRPEVDLEKVAAALPQRCTGADLLQVVSTARTVAVRSLVEKINTGVVKESELSEDSVILGVSDLWRGVESFRPSVTEEELYYYESLQTVM
;
A
#
# COMPACT_ATOMS: atom_id res chain seq x y z
N MET A 1 28.64 -32.28 31.14
CA MET A 1 28.18 -32.85 29.84
C MET A 1 27.80 -31.67 28.96
N SER A 2 28.41 -31.50 27.82
CA SER A 2 28.07 -30.41 26.92
C SER A 2 26.64 -30.64 26.39
N SER A 3 25.80 -29.66 26.50
CA SER A 3 24.43 -29.68 25.92
C SER A 3 24.52 -30.01 24.44
N PRO A 4 23.70 -30.93 23.90
CA PRO A 4 23.73 -31.24 22.48
C PRO A 4 23.40 -29.98 21.66
N ILE A 5 24.13 -29.77 20.57
CA ILE A 5 23.82 -28.70 19.63
C ILE A 5 22.57 -29.12 18.85
N ILE A 6 21.47 -28.40 19.00
CA ILE A 6 20.22 -28.63 18.29
C ILE A 6 20.31 -27.90 16.94
N PRO A 7 20.31 -28.60 15.79
CA PRO A 7 20.38 -27.95 14.48
C PRO A 7 19.01 -27.39 14.08
N ILE A 8 18.67 -26.26 14.67
CA ILE A 8 17.48 -25.48 14.35
C ILE A 8 17.89 -24.14 13.73
N LEU A 9 17.33 -23.81 12.59
CA LEU A 9 17.60 -22.59 11.83
C LEU A 9 16.34 -21.73 11.75
N LEU A 10 16.50 -20.43 11.69
CA LEU A 10 15.40 -19.47 11.53
C LEU A 10 15.51 -18.77 10.18
N ILE A 11 14.41 -18.78 9.41
CA ILE A 11 14.28 -17.99 8.19
C ILE A 11 13.16 -16.96 8.41
N THR A 12 13.50 -15.68 8.39
CA THR A 12 12.55 -14.58 8.49
C THR A 12 12.41 -13.87 7.14
N GLY A 13 11.23 -13.36 6.85
CA GLY A 13 10.98 -12.61 5.62
C GLY A 13 9.50 -12.33 5.40
N PRO A 14 9.16 -11.42 4.47
CA PRO A 14 7.76 -11.09 4.19
C PRO A 14 6.99 -12.27 3.61
N SER A 15 5.67 -12.25 3.75
CA SER A 15 4.77 -13.23 3.11
C SER A 15 5.02 -13.27 1.60
N GLY A 16 4.98 -14.48 1.01
CA GLY A 16 5.24 -14.64 -0.42
C GLY A 16 6.71 -14.53 -0.86
N SER A 17 7.68 -14.38 0.06
CA SER A 17 9.11 -14.29 -0.30
C SER A 17 9.74 -15.61 -0.77
N GLY A 18 8.97 -16.71 -0.84
CA GLY A 18 9.45 -18.02 -1.30
C GLY A 18 10.12 -18.87 -0.22
N ARG A 19 9.95 -18.54 1.08
CA ARG A 19 10.56 -19.27 2.22
C ARG A 19 10.31 -20.78 2.17
N HIS A 20 9.07 -21.21 1.97
CA HIS A 20 8.70 -22.63 1.88
C HIS A 20 9.33 -23.31 0.66
N LEU A 21 9.34 -22.62 -0.49
CA LEU A 21 9.95 -23.12 -1.72
C LEU A 21 11.44 -23.34 -1.54
N LEU A 22 12.12 -22.40 -0.87
CA LEU A 22 13.55 -22.50 -0.55
C LEU A 22 13.84 -23.78 0.26
N VAL A 23 13.11 -24.00 1.36
CA VAL A 23 13.32 -25.19 2.22
C VAL A 23 12.98 -26.48 1.48
N LYS A 24 11.90 -26.50 0.71
CA LYS A 24 11.51 -27.66 -0.11
C LYS A 24 12.56 -27.98 -1.17
N THR A 25 13.12 -26.95 -1.82
CA THR A 25 14.19 -27.13 -2.83
C THR A 25 15.49 -27.63 -2.18
N LEU A 26 15.85 -27.09 -1.01
CA LEU A 26 17.01 -27.57 -0.24
C LEU A 26 16.87 -29.05 0.11
N ALA A 27 15.70 -29.49 0.57
CA ALA A 27 15.45 -30.90 0.86
C ALA A 27 15.62 -31.76 -0.40
N LYS A 28 15.03 -31.34 -1.54
CA LYS A 28 15.11 -32.06 -2.81
C LYS A 28 16.54 -32.13 -3.34
N CYS A 29 17.31 -31.05 -3.33
CA CYS A 29 18.69 -31.01 -3.82
C CYS A 29 19.64 -31.91 -3.00
N ASN A 30 19.37 -32.06 -1.70
CA ASN A 30 20.19 -32.90 -0.81
C ASN A 30 19.65 -34.33 -0.66
N GLY A 31 18.59 -34.71 -1.38
CA GLY A 31 17.98 -36.04 -1.28
C GLY A 31 17.40 -36.37 0.09
N LEU A 32 16.96 -35.33 0.86
CA LEU A 32 16.40 -35.48 2.17
C LEU A 32 14.87 -35.47 2.12
N SER A 33 14.25 -36.19 3.05
CA SER A 33 12.78 -36.14 3.22
C SER A 33 12.35 -34.75 3.68
N TYR A 34 11.24 -34.24 3.13
CA TYR A 34 10.65 -32.96 3.53
C TYR A 34 9.38 -33.19 4.37
N VAL A 35 9.36 -32.65 5.58
CA VAL A 35 8.20 -32.71 6.49
C VAL A 35 7.79 -31.29 6.85
N GLN A 36 6.55 -30.92 6.54
CA GLN A 36 5.99 -29.63 6.92
C GLN A 36 5.09 -29.79 8.13
N ILE A 37 5.27 -28.92 9.11
CA ILE A 37 4.49 -28.82 10.33
C ILE A 37 3.98 -27.38 10.44
N ASP A 38 2.68 -27.19 10.30
CA ASP A 38 2.05 -25.89 10.53
C ASP A 38 1.76 -25.74 12.03
N CYS A 39 2.42 -24.76 12.66
CA CYS A 39 2.29 -24.52 14.10
C CYS A 39 0.90 -24.03 14.49
N ASN A 40 0.14 -23.40 13.57
CA ASN A 40 -1.27 -23.07 13.81
C ASN A 40 -2.13 -24.30 14.11
N LEU A 41 -1.88 -25.41 13.41
CA LEU A 41 -2.62 -26.66 13.60
C LEU A 41 -2.24 -27.41 14.89
N LEU A 42 -1.07 -27.10 15.45
CA LEU A 42 -0.63 -27.67 16.72
C LEU A 42 -1.38 -27.05 17.90
N GLN A 43 -1.70 -25.76 17.80
CA GLN A 43 -2.41 -25.05 18.85
C GLN A 43 -3.81 -25.66 19.10
N SER A 44 -4.18 -25.82 20.36
CA SER A 44 -5.44 -26.41 20.80
C SER A 44 -5.97 -25.70 22.03
N SER A 45 -7.24 -25.91 22.33
CA SER A 45 -7.91 -25.30 23.49
C SER A 45 -7.30 -25.66 24.84
N THR A 46 -6.51 -26.74 24.90
CA THR A 46 -5.82 -27.18 26.13
C THR A 46 -4.34 -27.45 25.88
N ALA A 47 -3.47 -27.03 26.79
CA ALA A 47 -2.02 -27.21 26.68
C ALA A 47 -1.62 -28.69 26.50
N LYS A 48 -2.31 -29.64 27.18
CA LYS A 48 -2.03 -31.07 27.01
C LYS A 48 -2.29 -31.59 25.60
N GLN A 49 -3.33 -31.11 24.93
CA GLN A 49 -3.60 -31.48 23.54
C GLN A 49 -2.54 -30.91 22.59
N THR A 50 -2.08 -29.68 22.83
CA THR A 50 -0.97 -29.06 22.07
C THR A 50 0.32 -29.86 22.26
N GLU A 51 0.67 -30.24 23.49
CA GLU A 51 1.83 -31.10 23.81
C GLU A 51 1.76 -32.44 23.06
N SER A 52 0.59 -33.10 23.05
CA SER A 52 0.40 -34.36 22.34
C SER A 52 0.56 -34.23 20.83
N LYS A 53 0.10 -33.13 20.25
CA LYS A 53 0.26 -32.84 18.81
C LYS A 53 1.71 -32.55 18.46
N ILE A 54 2.43 -31.78 19.28
CA ILE A 54 3.87 -31.52 19.11
C ILE A 54 4.63 -32.83 19.14
N TYR A 55 4.38 -33.67 20.14
CA TYR A 55 5.02 -34.99 20.23
C TYR A 55 4.76 -35.86 19.00
N ALA A 56 3.50 -35.97 18.55
CA ALA A 56 3.13 -36.73 17.36
C ALA A 56 3.83 -36.22 16.08
N SER A 57 3.96 -34.90 15.95
CA SER A 57 4.65 -34.28 14.80
C SER A 57 6.14 -34.55 14.80
N ILE A 58 6.79 -34.52 15.96
CA ILE A 58 8.21 -34.88 16.11
C ILE A 58 8.43 -36.38 15.84
N GLN A 59 7.50 -37.27 16.24
CA GLN A 59 7.58 -38.68 15.90
C GLN A 59 7.43 -38.93 14.38
N LYS A 60 6.60 -38.17 13.67
CA LYS A 60 6.54 -38.21 12.20
C LYS A 60 7.86 -37.78 11.58
N ALA A 61 8.47 -36.71 12.06
CA ALA A 61 9.78 -36.26 11.59
C ALA A 61 10.85 -37.33 11.82
N LYS A 62 10.84 -38.01 12.97
CA LYS A 62 11.74 -39.09 13.31
C LYS A 62 11.58 -40.29 12.38
N ALA A 63 10.36 -40.64 12.02
CA ALA A 63 10.07 -41.75 11.08
C ALA A 63 10.52 -41.43 9.65
N ALA A 64 10.55 -40.15 9.27
CA ALA A 64 10.96 -39.69 7.94
C ALA A 64 12.47 -39.43 7.81
N ALA A 65 13.26 -39.61 8.86
CA ALA A 65 14.69 -39.31 8.88
C ALA A 65 15.51 -40.19 7.88
N PRO A 66 16.51 -39.60 7.14
CA PRO A 66 17.01 -38.22 7.26
C PRO A 66 16.07 -37.19 6.64
N ALA A 67 15.76 -36.11 7.39
CA ALA A 67 14.70 -35.19 7.00
C ALA A 67 15.03 -33.71 7.33
N ILE A 68 14.49 -32.81 6.52
CA ILE A 68 14.34 -31.40 6.85
C ILE A 68 12.88 -31.18 7.30
N VAL A 69 12.72 -30.64 8.48
CA VAL A 69 11.41 -30.33 9.07
C VAL A 69 11.19 -28.82 9.01
N LEU A 70 10.20 -28.41 8.24
CA LEU A 70 9.74 -27.03 8.20
C LEU A 70 8.73 -26.79 9.30
N LEU A 71 9.00 -25.82 10.18
CA LEU A 71 8.07 -25.29 11.17
C LEU A 71 7.51 -23.97 10.64
N ASP A 72 6.27 -24.03 10.19
CA ASP A 72 5.59 -22.87 9.63
C ASP A 72 4.84 -22.10 10.71
N ASN A 73 4.79 -20.75 10.61
CA ASN A 73 4.15 -19.87 11.60
C ASN A 73 4.63 -20.14 13.03
N PHE A 74 5.94 -20.20 13.20
CA PHE A 74 6.57 -20.63 14.45
C PHE A 74 6.24 -19.70 15.62
N GLU A 75 5.97 -18.41 15.36
CA GLU A 75 5.56 -17.40 16.34
C GLU A 75 4.33 -17.80 17.15
N VAL A 76 3.44 -18.61 16.58
CA VAL A 76 2.20 -19.04 17.23
C VAL A 76 2.45 -19.98 18.41
N LEU A 77 3.54 -20.73 18.43
CA LEU A 77 3.87 -21.62 19.55
C LEU A 77 4.21 -20.89 20.85
N ALA A 78 4.58 -19.61 20.74
CA ALA A 78 4.97 -18.77 21.89
C ALA A 78 3.78 -18.07 22.55
N VAL A 79 2.57 -18.22 21.99
CA VAL A 79 1.39 -17.43 22.37
C VAL A 79 0.20 -18.37 22.58
N ASP A 80 -0.57 -18.16 23.67
CA ASP A 80 -1.83 -18.85 23.95
C ASP A 80 -2.93 -18.41 22.96
N PRO A 81 -4.01 -19.20 22.72
CA PRO A 81 -5.19 -18.79 21.94
C PRO A 81 -5.83 -17.46 22.37
N GLN A 82 -5.54 -16.99 23.58
CA GLN A 82 -5.96 -15.69 24.10
C GLN A 82 -4.91 -14.57 23.92
N ASN A 83 -3.86 -14.83 23.12
CA ASN A 83 -2.75 -13.93 22.87
C ASN A 83 -1.87 -13.62 24.09
N ASN A 84 -1.93 -14.45 25.15
CA ASN A 84 -1.07 -14.36 26.31
C ASN A 84 0.17 -15.26 26.14
N GLU A 85 1.25 -14.95 26.87
CA GLU A 85 2.48 -15.74 26.83
C GLU A 85 2.28 -17.14 27.44
N ASP A 86 2.60 -18.19 26.69
CA ASP A 86 2.57 -19.57 27.19
C ASP A 86 4.00 -20.16 27.28
N HIS A 87 4.67 -19.87 28.37
CA HIS A 87 6.01 -20.40 28.65
C HIS A 87 6.04 -21.93 28.76
N ARG A 88 4.93 -22.57 29.07
CA ARG A 88 4.86 -24.02 29.26
C ARG A 88 5.00 -24.77 27.93
N ILE A 89 4.33 -24.32 26.88
CA ILE A 89 4.43 -24.94 25.56
C ILE A 89 5.82 -24.74 24.98
N GLU A 90 6.39 -23.55 25.17
CA GLU A 90 7.75 -23.21 24.78
C GLU A 90 8.77 -24.17 25.43
N GLU A 91 8.69 -24.31 26.75
CA GLU A 91 9.59 -25.18 27.51
C GLU A 91 9.42 -26.66 27.14
N TYR A 92 8.18 -27.12 26.92
CA TYR A 92 7.88 -28.47 26.46
C TYR A 92 8.48 -28.75 25.07
N PHE A 93 8.40 -27.80 24.15
CA PHE A 93 8.99 -27.92 22.81
C PHE A 93 10.51 -28.04 22.88
N ILE A 94 11.16 -27.19 23.66
CA ILE A 94 12.61 -27.23 23.87
C ILE A 94 13.06 -28.56 24.46
N ASN A 95 12.38 -29.03 25.52
CA ASN A 95 12.71 -30.31 26.17
C ASN A 95 12.53 -31.48 25.21
N THR A 96 11.45 -31.50 24.43
CA THR A 96 11.19 -32.59 23.46
C THR A 96 12.23 -32.61 22.33
N LEU A 97 12.70 -31.47 21.86
CA LEU A 97 13.81 -31.40 20.91
C LEU A 97 15.13 -31.85 21.53
N THR A 98 15.40 -31.43 22.75
CA THR A 98 16.63 -31.83 23.47
C THR A 98 16.66 -33.35 23.65
N ASP A 99 15.56 -33.95 24.08
CA ASP A 99 15.42 -35.41 24.22
C ASP A 99 15.61 -36.14 22.89
N LEU A 100 15.09 -35.57 21.78
CA LEU A 100 15.28 -36.11 20.45
C LEU A 100 16.76 -36.22 20.11
N TYR A 101 17.54 -35.15 20.32
CA TYR A 101 18.97 -35.12 19.95
C TYR A 101 19.85 -35.86 20.94
N GLN A 102 19.46 -36.02 22.20
CA GLN A 102 20.19 -36.85 23.16
C GLN A 102 20.02 -38.34 22.92
N ASN A 103 18.81 -38.76 22.57
CA ASN A 103 18.45 -40.19 22.53
C ASN A 103 18.37 -40.78 21.12
N TYR A 104 18.49 -39.97 20.06
CA TYR A 104 18.33 -40.40 18.67
C TYR A 104 19.55 -40.07 17.83
N THR A 105 20.36 -41.09 17.52
CA THR A 105 21.66 -40.95 16.80
C THR A 105 21.67 -41.54 15.40
N LYS A 106 20.55 -42.17 14.94
CA LYS A 106 20.60 -42.96 13.69
C LYS A 106 20.62 -42.13 12.39
N HIS A 107 19.90 -41.00 12.35
CA HIS A 107 19.81 -40.16 11.14
C HIS A 107 19.68 -38.68 11.50
N ALA A 108 20.20 -37.82 10.64
CA ALA A 108 20.13 -36.37 10.84
C ALA A 108 18.70 -35.83 10.58
N ILE A 109 18.22 -35.01 11.50
CA ILE A 109 17.00 -34.21 11.34
C ILE A 109 17.39 -32.76 11.52
N ILE A 110 17.02 -31.89 10.57
CA ILE A 110 17.27 -30.45 10.64
C ILE A 110 15.93 -29.74 10.75
N PHE A 111 15.75 -28.89 11.74
CA PHE A 111 14.56 -28.06 11.87
C PHE A 111 14.82 -26.69 11.29
N ILE A 112 13.88 -26.21 10.47
CA ILE A 112 13.90 -24.87 9.89
C ILE A 112 12.57 -24.20 10.25
N ALA A 113 12.62 -23.22 11.15
CA ALA A 113 11.48 -22.40 11.51
C ALA A 113 11.34 -21.23 10.52
N VAL A 114 10.11 -20.94 10.13
CA VAL A 114 9.79 -19.86 9.21
C VAL A 114 8.77 -18.94 9.88
N THR A 115 9.06 -17.66 9.90
CA THR A 115 8.18 -16.62 10.46
C THR A 115 8.20 -15.34 9.63
N GLU A 116 7.14 -14.57 9.71
CA GLU A 116 7.09 -13.21 9.17
C GLU A 116 7.62 -12.18 10.16
N ASN A 117 7.45 -12.45 11.44
CA ASN A 117 7.80 -11.55 12.51
C ASN A 117 9.31 -11.61 12.79
N ARG A 118 9.95 -10.42 12.90
CA ARG A 118 11.35 -10.28 13.26
C ARG A 118 11.57 -10.29 14.78
N ASP A 119 10.55 -9.91 15.53
CA ASP A 119 10.61 -9.69 16.97
C ASP A 119 10.16 -10.93 17.75
N LEU A 120 10.84 -12.05 17.54
CA LEU A 120 10.69 -13.21 18.40
C LEU A 120 11.33 -12.95 19.76
N LYS A 121 10.72 -13.51 20.81
CA LYS A 121 11.21 -13.36 22.19
C LYS A 121 12.68 -13.79 22.34
N PRO A 122 13.46 -13.14 23.23
CA PRO A 122 14.87 -13.45 23.43
C PRO A 122 15.14 -14.91 23.79
N ASN A 123 14.23 -15.56 24.54
CA ASN A 123 14.37 -16.95 24.93
C ASN A 123 14.28 -17.90 23.74
N ILE A 124 13.32 -17.68 22.86
CA ILE A 124 13.13 -18.44 21.61
C ILE A 124 14.30 -18.18 20.66
N MET A 125 14.75 -16.94 20.58
CA MET A 125 15.86 -16.54 19.71
C MET A 125 17.18 -17.26 20.05
N ARG A 126 17.38 -17.72 21.30
CA ARG A 126 18.56 -18.49 21.74
C ARG A 126 18.56 -19.93 21.23
N LEU A 127 17.42 -20.45 20.81
CA LEU A 127 17.32 -21.82 20.29
C LEU A 127 17.92 -21.97 18.89
N PHE A 128 17.92 -20.90 18.12
CA PHE A 128 18.36 -20.94 16.73
C PHE A 128 19.88 -20.86 16.63
N LEU A 129 20.44 -21.86 15.95
CA LEU A 129 21.88 -21.92 15.68
C LEU A 129 22.29 -20.77 14.75
N GLU A 130 21.51 -20.54 13.70
CA GLU A 130 21.70 -19.45 12.75
C GLU A 130 20.37 -18.86 12.31
N LYS A 131 20.41 -17.60 11.84
CA LYS A 131 19.26 -16.81 11.44
C LYS A 131 19.50 -16.22 10.06
N PHE A 132 18.59 -16.47 9.15
CA PHE A 132 18.62 -15.97 7.79
C PHE A 132 17.45 -15.03 7.57
N GLN A 133 17.74 -13.85 7.04
CA GLN A 133 16.70 -12.88 6.70
C GLN A 133 16.60 -12.76 5.18
N ILE A 134 15.39 -13.03 4.66
CA ILE A 134 15.07 -12.75 3.26
C ILE A 134 14.63 -11.28 3.18
N SER A 135 15.48 -10.45 2.60
CA SER A 135 15.20 -9.02 2.36
C SER A 135 14.30 -8.83 1.15
N LYS A 136 13.75 -7.62 1.00
CA LYS A 136 13.04 -7.22 -0.22
C LYS A 136 14.00 -7.27 -1.41
N LEU A 137 13.47 -7.67 -2.55
CA LEU A 137 14.22 -7.76 -3.79
C LEU A 137 14.59 -6.37 -4.31
N ASN A 138 15.84 -6.16 -4.71
CA ASN A 138 16.24 -4.98 -5.44
C ASN A 138 15.82 -5.06 -6.92
N VAL A 139 15.94 -3.96 -7.67
CA VAL A 139 15.52 -3.91 -9.09
C VAL A 139 16.22 -4.96 -9.93
N GLN A 140 17.54 -5.18 -9.71
CA GLN A 140 18.33 -6.15 -10.45
C GLN A 140 17.89 -7.60 -10.16
N GLN A 141 17.62 -7.92 -8.90
CA GLN A 141 17.13 -9.25 -8.49
C GLN A 141 15.74 -9.53 -9.05
N ARG A 142 14.83 -8.52 -9.05
CA ARG A 142 13.51 -8.67 -9.70
C ARG A 142 13.64 -8.92 -11.19
N PHE A 143 14.54 -8.19 -11.87
CA PHE A 143 14.80 -8.42 -13.29
C PHE A 143 15.31 -9.83 -13.56
N GLU A 144 16.27 -10.31 -12.77
CA GLU A 144 16.81 -11.68 -12.89
C GLU A 144 15.72 -12.75 -12.66
N MET A 145 14.85 -12.54 -11.68
CA MET A 145 13.70 -13.43 -11.44
C MET A 145 12.70 -13.42 -12.58
N LEU A 146 12.34 -12.25 -13.11
CA LEU A 146 11.45 -12.16 -14.27
C LEU A 146 12.06 -12.82 -15.50
N GLN A 147 13.36 -12.67 -15.70
CA GLN A 147 14.09 -13.35 -16.77
C GLN A 147 14.09 -14.87 -16.58
N TRP A 148 14.26 -15.35 -15.37
CA TRP A 148 14.19 -16.77 -15.05
C TRP A 148 12.79 -17.36 -15.30
N PHE A 149 11.72 -16.67 -14.86
CA PHE A 149 10.34 -17.07 -15.18
C PHE A 149 10.09 -17.12 -16.69
N SER A 150 10.54 -16.10 -17.43
CA SER A 150 10.42 -16.06 -18.89
C SER A 150 11.17 -17.23 -19.56
N SER A 151 12.37 -17.58 -19.07
CA SER A 151 13.13 -18.71 -19.61
C SER A 151 12.47 -20.07 -19.37
N ILE A 152 11.80 -20.25 -18.23
CA ILE A 152 11.02 -21.47 -17.94
C ILE A 152 9.85 -21.62 -18.91
N MET A 153 9.15 -20.53 -19.18
CA MET A 153 8.02 -20.52 -20.13
C MET A 153 8.48 -20.80 -21.57
N GLU A 154 9.61 -20.24 -21.98
CA GLU A 154 10.23 -20.50 -23.29
C GLU A 154 10.70 -21.96 -23.41
N LEU A 155 11.28 -22.53 -22.36
CA LEU A 155 11.68 -23.95 -22.34
C LEU A 155 10.49 -24.91 -22.45
N ASN A 156 9.34 -24.57 -21.88
CA ASN A 156 8.12 -25.36 -22.04
C ASN A 156 7.56 -25.30 -23.48
N ILE A 157 7.81 -24.23 -24.21
CA ILE A 157 7.45 -24.10 -25.63
C ILE A 157 8.37 -24.92 -26.51
N ASP A 158 9.68 -24.92 -26.26
CA ASP A 158 10.69 -25.65 -27.06
C ASP A 158 10.59 -27.17 -26.92
N ASN A 159 10.13 -27.69 -25.78
CA ASN A 159 10.03 -29.13 -25.55
C ASN A 159 8.91 -29.86 -26.31
N GLN A 160 7.99 -29.13 -26.94
CA GLN A 160 6.86 -29.74 -27.68
C GLN A 160 6.90 -29.55 -29.20
N ILE A 161 7.87 -28.83 -29.76
CA ILE A 161 7.83 -28.47 -31.19
C ILE A 161 9.17 -28.76 -31.88
N ASP A 162 9.50 -30.04 -32.04
CA ASP A 162 10.72 -30.48 -32.76
C ASP A 162 10.54 -30.67 -34.29
N GLN A 163 9.47 -30.21 -34.93
CA GLN A 163 9.20 -30.56 -36.32
C GLN A 163 9.10 -29.43 -37.37
N GLU A 164 9.31 -28.11 -37.03
CA GLU A 164 9.33 -27.06 -38.07
C GLU A 164 10.42 -25.99 -37.83
N ASN A 165 11.66 -26.30 -38.19
CA ASN A 165 12.84 -25.57 -37.72
C ASN A 165 13.38 -24.38 -38.56
N GLU A 166 12.85 -24.03 -39.73
CA GLU A 166 13.53 -23.03 -40.59
C GLU A 166 13.01 -21.55 -40.49
N LYS A 167 11.88 -21.30 -39.88
CA LYS A 167 11.37 -19.92 -39.72
C LYS A 167 11.59 -19.31 -38.34
N ARG A 168 12.23 -20.01 -37.43
CA ARG A 168 12.33 -19.65 -36.00
C ARG A 168 13.58 -18.88 -35.58
N GLU A 169 14.67 -18.97 -36.29
CA GLU A 169 15.90 -18.28 -35.89
C GLU A 169 15.78 -16.74 -35.94
N ILE A 170 15.07 -16.20 -36.93
CA ILE A 170 14.87 -14.75 -37.09
C ILE A 170 13.88 -14.22 -36.03
N PHE A 171 12.93 -15.05 -35.58
CA PHE A 171 12.00 -14.67 -34.49
C PHE A 171 12.67 -14.70 -33.10
N LYS A 172 13.57 -15.66 -32.86
CA LYS A 172 14.27 -15.79 -31.55
C LYS A 172 15.18 -14.61 -31.22
N GLU A 173 15.90 -14.03 -32.17
CA GLU A 173 16.81 -12.90 -31.92
C GLU A 173 16.04 -11.58 -31.62
N ASN A 174 14.94 -11.31 -32.31
CA ASN A 174 14.15 -10.09 -32.07
C ASN A 174 13.32 -10.16 -30.79
N ILE A 175 12.81 -11.33 -30.40
CA ILE A 175 12.09 -11.53 -29.12
C ILE A 175 13.03 -11.37 -27.93
N SER A 176 14.30 -11.82 -28.03
CA SER A 176 15.22 -11.81 -26.89
C SER A 176 15.70 -10.41 -26.46
N LEU A 177 15.85 -9.46 -27.39
CA LEU A 177 16.27 -8.09 -27.07
C LEU A 177 15.10 -7.21 -26.57
N HIS A 178 13.96 -7.31 -27.23
CA HIS A 178 12.77 -6.55 -26.85
C HIS A 178 12.19 -7.03 -25.51
N SER A 179 12.19 -8.34 -25.27
CA SER A 179 11.73 -8.92 -23.99
C SER A 179 12.58 -8.49 -22.81
N LYS A 180 13.91 -8.37 -22.95
CA LYS A 180 14.79 -7.90 -21.87
C LYS A 180 14.52 -6.45 -21.47
N GLU A 181 14.17 -5.59 -22.42
CA GLU A 181 13.86 -4.19 -22.14
C GLU A 181 12.50 -4.06 -21.46
N VAL A 182 11.49 -4.80 -21.89
CA VAL A 182 10.18 -4.88 -21.24
C VAL A 182 10.32 -5.40 -19.80
N LEU A 183 11.08 -6.48 -19.58
CA LEU A 183 11.32 -7.03 -18.24
C LEU A 183 12.06 -6.04 -17.32
N ARG A 184 12.99 -5.24 -17.84
CA ARG A 184 13.65 -4.16 -17.06
C ARG A 184 12.66 -3.07 -16.63
N ARG A 185 11.78 -2.64 -17.54
CA ARG A 185 10.71 -1.68 -17.21
C ARG A 185 9.75 -2.26 -16.18
N LEU A 186 9.38 -3.53 -16.30
CA LEU A 186 8.56 -4.22 -15.30
C LEU A 186 9.25 -4.29 -13.94
N ALA A 187 10.53 -4.62 -13.89
CA ALA A 187 11.29 -4.65 -12.65
C ALA A 187 11.32 -3.29 -11.94
N SER A 188 11.34 -2.17 -12.69
CA SER A 188 11.22 -0.83 -12.09
C SER A 188 9.81 -0.51 -11.61
N LYS A 189 8.75 -1.00 -12.27
CA LYS A 189 7.35 -0.78 -11.88
C LYS A 189 6.88 -1.66 -10.70
N THR A 190 7.66 -2.66 -10.29
CA THR A 190 7.32 -3.68 -9.28
C THR A 190 8.14 -3.54 -7.99
N GLU A 191 8.39 -2.31 -7.52
CA GLU A 191 9.32 -2.01 -6.41
C GLU A 191 9.01 -2.75 -5.09
N THR A 192 7.74 -3.02 -4.81
CA THR A 192 7.30 -3.70 -3.57
C THR A 192 7.07 -5.20 -3.74
N PHE A 193 7.29 -5.76 -4.94
CA PHE A 193 6.95 -7.15 -5.23
C PHE A 193 8.00 -8.10 -4.65
N VAL A 194 7.51 -9.15 -4.01
CA VAL A 194 8.27 -10.32 -3.57
C VAL A 194 8.12 -11.44 -4.60
N TYR A 195 8.84 -12.55 -4.41
CA TYR A 195 8.83 -13.72 -5.31
C TYR A 195 7.40 -14.15 -5.73
N GLY A 196 6.50 -14.33 -4.75
CA GLY A 196 5.12 -14.77 -5.03
C GLY A 196 4.31 -13.76 -5.84
N HIS A 197 4.54 -12.46 -5.65
CA HIS A 197 3.88 -11.44 -6.46
C HIS A 197 4.39 -11.44 -7.91
N LEU A 198 5.69 -11.68 -8.13
CA LEU A 198 6.24 -11.79 -9.47
C LEU A 198 5.75 -13.05 -10.19
N ASP A 199 5.69 -14.19 -9.50
CA ASP A 199 5.09 -15.42 -9.99
C ASP A 199 3.62 -15.23 -10.38
N THR A 200 2.83 -14.64 -9.50
CA THR A 200 1.43 -14.30 -9.76
C THR A 200 1.28 -13.37 -10.96
N LEU A 201 2.17 -12.36 -11.12
CA LEU A 201 2.17 -11.44 -12.25
C LEU A 201 2.36 -12.19 -13.58
N MET A 202 3.30 -13.13 -13.63
CA MET A 202 3.55 -13.96 -14.81
C MET A 202 2.31 -14.79 -15.17
N HIS A 203 1.67 -15.41 -14.18
CA HIS A 203 0.43 -16.18 -14.38
C HIS A 203 -0.74 -15.30 -14.86
N PHE A 204 -0.90 -14.08 -14.32
CA PHE A 204 -1.94 -13.15 -14.79
C PHE A 204 -1.67 -12.68 -16.22
N ALA A 205 -0.44 -12.36 -16.57
CA ALA A 205 -0.07 -11.96 -17.91
C ALA A 205 -0.33 -13.09 -18.94
N LEU A 206 -0.01 -14.33 -18.59
CA LEU A 206 -0.35 -15.51 -19.40
C LEU A 206 -1.86 -15.65 -19.57
N LYS A 207 -2.64 -15.52 -18.51
CA LYS A 207 -4.11 -15.58 -18.57
C LYS A 207 -4.68 -14.50 -19.48
N GLU A 208 -4.21 -13.26 -19.40
CA GLU A 208 -4.67 -12.15 -20.24
C GLU A 208 -4.32 -12.38 -21.72
N SER A 209 -3.10 -12.86 -22.00
CA SER A 209 -2.70 -13.25 -23.35
C SER A 209 -3.61 -14.35 -23.91
N TYR A 210 -3.90 -15.37 -23.10
CA TYR A 210 -4.82 -16.46 -23.47
C TYR A 210 -6.21 -15.94 -23.82
N LEU A 211 -6.81 -15.12 -22.97
CA LEU A 211 -8.15 -14.57 -23.17
C LEU A 211 -8.23 -13.75 -24.45
N LYS A 212 -7.24 -12.89 -24.72
CA LYS A 212 -7.20 -12.11 -25.98
C LYS A 212 -7.14 -13.00 -27.23
N GLN A 213 -6.43 -14.11 -27.18
CA GLN A 213 -6.33 -15.00 -28.33
C GLN A 213 -7.62 -15.80 -28.56
N VAL A 214 -8.27 -16.25 -27.49
CA VAL A 214 -9.56 -16.94 -27.56
C VAL A 214 -10.64 -16.00 -28.13
N ASP A 215 -10.66 -14.73 -27.71
CA ASP A 215 -11.62 -13.75 -28.22
C ASP A 215 -11.40 -13.41 -29.70
N ASN A 216 -10.14 -13.32 -30.15
CA ASN A 216 -9.80 -12.97 -31.52
C ASN A 216 -9.88 -14.16 -32.52
N TYR A 217 -9.65 -15.39 -32.05
CA TYR A 217 -9.59 -16.59 -32.89
C TYR A 217 -10.24 -17.82 -32.21
N PRO A 218 -11.59 -17.90 -32.19
CA PRO A 218 -12.30 -18.98 -31.49
C PRO A 218 -12.14 -20.38 -32.15
N GLN A 219 -11.50 -20.48 -33.33
CA GLN A 219 -11.30 -21.74 -34.06
C GLN A 219 -9.88 -22.27 -34.07
N LEU A 220 -8.91 -21.61 -33.39
CA LEU A 220 -7.55 -22.09 -33.30
C LEU A 220 -7.41 -23.21 -32.24
N PRO A 221 -6.53 -24.21 -32.47
CA PRO A 221 -6.24 -25.20 -31.45
C PRO A 221 -5.74 -24.50 -30.20
N GLN A 222 -6.42 -24.78 -29.06
CA GLN A 222 -6.11 -24.22 -27.74
C GLN A 222 -4.84 -24.88 -27.18
N ASP A 223 -3.71 -24.66 -27.81
CA ASP A 223 -2.44 -25.17 -27.32
C ASP A 223 -1.82 -24.11 -26.39
N PRO A 224 -1.78 -24.33 -25.05
CA PRO A 224 -1.32 -23.34 -24.10
C PRO A 224 0.14 -22.90 -24.29
N ASN A 225 0.91 -23.59 -25.15
CA ASN A 225 2.32 -23.35 -25.39
C ASN A 225 2.61 -22.33 -26.52
N LEU A 226 1.59 -21.78 -27.16
CA LEU A 226 1.73 -20.87 -28.31
C LEU A 226 1.51 -19.39 -27.95
N TYR A 227 1.38 -19.04 -26.67
CA TYR A 227 1.01 -17.69 -26.28
C TYR A 227 2.21 -16.74 -26.17
N VAL A 228 2.16 -15.64 -26.91
CA VAL A 228 3.12 -14.54 -26.81
C VAL A 228 2.57 -13.49 -25.87
N ILE A 229 3.29 -13.22 -24.79
CA ILE A 229 2.91 -12.21 -23.79
C ILE A 229 3.43 -10.85 -24.24
N HIS A 230 2.53 -9.87 -24.35
CA HIS A 230 2.86 -8.49 -24.68
C HIS A 230 2.96 -7.59 -23.42
N GLU A 231 3.63 -6.43 -23.54
CA GLU A 231 3.76 -5.47 -22.43
C GLU A 231 2.39 -5.03 -21.87
N GLU A 232 1.36 -4.96 -22.70
CA GLU A 232 -0.01 -4.65 -22.26
C GLU A 232 -0.60 -5.71 -21.34
N ASP A 233 -0.28 -7.00 -21.54
CA ASP A 233 -0.80 -8.09 -20.73
C ASP A 233 -0.19 -8.04 -19.33
N PHE A 234 1.10 -7.68 -19.24
CA PHE A 234 1.75 -7.41 -17.96
C PHE A 234 1.15 -6.20 -17.24
N ASN A 235 0.83 -5.11 -17.96
CA ASN A 235 0.21 -3.93 -17.35
C ASN A 235 -1.18 -4.25 -16.80
N ARG A 236 -2.00 -5.04 -17.52
CA ARG A 236 -3.31 -5.53 -17.02
C ARG A 236 -3.14 -6.47 -15.83
N GLY A 237 -2.16 -7.38 -15.88
CA GLY A 237 -1.81 -8.24 -14.75
C GLY A 237 -1.41 -7.44 -13.50
N LEU A 238 -0.62 -6.37 -13.65
CA LEU A 238 -0.28 -5.44 -12.57
C LEU A 238 -1.51 -4.76 -11.98
N GLU A 239 -2.43 -4.29 -12.82
CA GLU A 239 -3.69 -3.69 -12.35
C GLU A 239 -4.54 -4.70 -11.56
N SER A 240 -4.62 -5.95 -12.04
CA SER A 240 -5.36 -7.02 -11.38
C SER A 240 -4.77 -7.35 -10.00
N ILE A 241 -3.44 -7.50 -9.89
CA ILE A 241 -2.77 -7.75 -8.61
C ILE A 241 -2.96 -6.58 -7.65
N ARG A 242 -2.78 -5.35 -8.14
CA ARG A 242 -3.01 -4.14 -7.33
C ARG A 242 -4.46 -4.04 -6.85
N SER A 243 -5.44 -4.42 -7.67
CA SER A 243 -6.85 -4.44 -7.28
C SER A 243 -7.14 -5.50 -6.20
N LEU A 244 -6.54 -6.69 -6.30
CA LEU A 244 -6.66 -7.74 -5.28
C LEU A 244 -6.01 -7.33 -3.95
N GLN A 245 -4.80 -6.76 -3.99
CA GLN A 245 -4.16 -6.21 -2.80
C GLN A 245 -4.97 -5.08 -2.16
N SER A 246 -5.73 -4.34 -2.97
CA SER A 246 -6.54 -3.23 -2.53
C SER A 246 -7.89 -3.62 -1.92
N GLN A 247 -8.31 -4.87 -2.03
CA GLN A 247 -9.51 -5.39 -1.36
C GLN A 247 -9.29 -5.66 0.15
N HIS A 248 -8.04 -5.78 0.59
CA HIS A 248 -7.72 -5.67 2.02
C HIS A 248 -7.81 -4.19 2.41
N LEU A 249 -8.68 -3.85 3.34
CA LEU A 249 -9.14 -2.50 3.71
C LEU A 249 -8.02 -1.48 4.04
N ASP A 250 -6.77 -1.92 4.23
CA ASP A 250 -5.66 -1.11 4.72
C ASP A 250 -4.41 -1.12 3.82
N ALA A 251 -4.49 -1.62 2.58
CA ALA A 251 -3.32 -1.65 1.71
C ALA A 251 -3.04 -0.27 1.09
N PRO A 252 -1.79 0.25 1.15
CA PRO A 252 -1.41 1.50 0.51
C PRO A 252 -1.60 1.42 -1.01
N LYS A 253 -2.25 2.42 -1.58
CA LYS A 253 -2.56 2.51 -3.03
C LYS A 253 -1.95 3.78 -3.61
N ILE A 254 -1.53 3.74 -4.87
CA ILE A 254 -1.26 4.97 -5.61
C ILE A 254 -2.62 5.50 -6.09
N PRO A 255 -3.07 6.67 -5.61
CA PRO A 255 -4.34 7.24 -6.05
C PRO A 255 -4.23 7.68 -7.52
N LYS A 256 -5.37 7.67 -8.25
CA LYS A 256 -5.44 8.18 -9.63
C LYS A 256 -5.92 9.64 -9.63
N VAL A 257 -5.18 10.53 -8.98
CA VAL A 257 -5.46 11.98 -8.93
C VAL A 257 -4.24 12.71 -9.46
N TYR A 258 -4.40 13.43 -10.55
CA TYR A 258 -3.32 14.15 -11.22
C TYR A 258 -3.32 15.64 -10.85
N TRP A 259 -2.19 16.33 -11.05
CA TRP A 259 -2.10 17.78 -10.85
C TRP A 259 -3.06 18.59 -11.71
N GLU A 260 -3.45 18.05 -12.85
CA GLU A 260 -4.41 18.64 -13.75
C GLU A 260 -5.85 18.64 -13.19
N ASP A 261 -6.14 17.73 -12.25
CA ASP A 261 -7.42 17.65 -11.55
C ASP A 261 -7.52 18.68 -10.41
N ILE A 262 -6.39 19.33 -10.08
CA ILE A 262 -6.29 20.36 -9.04
C ILE A 262 -5.95 21.70 -9.71
N GLY A 263 -6.94 22.56 -9.83
CA GLY A 263 -6.73 23.91 -10.32
C GLY A 263 -6.08 24.80 -9.26
N GLY A 264 -5.22 25.74 -9.68
CA GLY A 264 -4.57 26.72 -8.78
C GLY A 264 -3.52 26.10 -7.87
N LEU A 265 -3.20 26.80 -6.76
CA LEU A 265 -2.26 26.38 -5.71
C LEU A 265 -0.83 26.11 -6.20
N GLU A 266 -0.37 26.79 -7.26
CA GLU A 266 0.92 26.53 -7.91
C GLU A 266 2.13 26.67 -6.98
N LYS A 267 2.09 27.63 -6.04
CA LYS A 267 3.15 27.81 -5.04
C LYS A 267 3.22 26.62 -4.10
N LEU A 268 2.06 26.16 -3.61
CA LEU A 268 1.92 25.02 -2.71
C LEU A 268 2.38 23.72 -3.39
N LYS A 269 1.97 23.49 -4.65
CA LYS A 269 2.40 22.33 -5.45
C LYS A 269 3.93 22.24 -5.54
N LYS A 270 4.58 23.36 -5.91
CA LYS A 270 6.05 23.43 -6.02
C LYS A 270 6.74 23.21 -4.67
N GLU A 271 6.17 23.73 -3.60
CA GLU A 271 6.76 23.60 -2.26
C GLU A 271 6.66 22.17 -1.72
N LEU A 272 5.52 21.51 -1.91
CA LEU A 272 5.31 20.12 -1.53
C LEU A 272 6.22 19.16 -2.30
N LEU A 273 6.27 19.31 -3.63
CA LEU A 273 7.14 18.48 -4.47
C LEU A 273 8.60 18.57 -4.01
N LYS A 274 9.14 19.79 -3.85
CA LYS A 274 10.53 19.96 -3.39
C LYS A 274 10.79 19.31 -2.04
N THR A 275 9.84 19.39 -1.11
CA THR A 275 10.04 18.87 0.25
C THR A 275 10.04 17.33 0.28
N ILE A 276 9.25 16.67 -0.57
CA ILE A 276 9.09 15.23 -0.57
C ILE A 276 10.01 14.55 -1.60
N GLU A 277 10.19 15.16 -2.77
CA GLU A 277 10.96 14.61 -3.88
C GLU A 277 12.46 14.46 -3.57
N PHE A 278 13.06 15.48 -2.93
CA PHE A 278 14.50 15.46 -2.66
C PHE A 278 14.94 14.33 -1.74
N PRO A 279 14.29 14.04 -0.60
CA PRO A 279 14.65 12.90 0.23
C PRO A 279 14.46 11.55 -0.47
N ILE A 280 13.49 11.44 -1.39
CA ILE A 280 13.26 10.21 -2.17
C ILE A 280 14.35 10.01 -3.23
N LYS A 281 14.67 11.06 -4.01
CA LYS A 281 15.65 10.96 -5.10
C LYS A 281 17.10 10.89 -4.62
N PHE A 282 17.41 11.51 -3.48
CA PHE A 282 18.77 11.62 -2.96
C PHE A 282 18.90 11.19 -1.49
N PRO A 283 18.52 9.94 -1.14
CA PRO A 283 18.46 9.48 0.25
C PRO A 283 19.81 9.56 0.97
N HIS A 284 20.94 9.43 0.25
CA HIS A 284 22.28 9.51 0.83
C HIS A 284 22.66 10.92 1.32
N LEU A 285 22.08 11.98 0.75
CA LEU A 285 22.33 13.36 1.22
C LEU A 285 21.60 13.65 2.54
N PHE A 286 20.59 12.87 2.87
CA PHE A 286 19.76 13.07 4.05
C PHE A 286 20.02 12.06 5.17
N LYS A 287 20.92 11.07 4.98
CA LYS A 287 21.18 10.01 5.99
C LYS A 287 21.69 10.56 7.33
N ASN A 288 22.50 11.63 7.32
CA ASN A 288 23.15 12.17 8.52
C ASN A 288 22.74 13.61 8.84
N SER A 289 21.69 14.13 8.23
CA SER A 289 21.33 15.53 8.42
C SER A 289 20.09 15.66 9.31
N SER A 290 20.18 16.59 10.26
CA SER A 290 19.02 17.15 10.99
C SER A 290 17.93 17.73 10.06
N LEU A 291 18.14 17.65 8.74
CA LEU A 291 17.23 18.07 7.67
C LEU A 291 16.24 16.97 7.26
N LYS A 292 16.30 15.78 7.87
CA LYS A 292 15.26 14.75 7.67
C LYS A 292 13.96 15.28 8.27
N ARG A 293 13.13 15.89 7.43
CA ARG A 293 11.76 16.26 7.83
C ARG A 293 10.91 15.01 7.77
N SER A 294 10.26 14.71 8.88
CA SER A 294 9.41 13.53 8.99
C SER A 294 8.00 13.79 8.47
N GLY A 295 7.55 15.05 8.45
CA GLY A 295 6.20 15.31 8.01
C GLY A 295 5.85 16.77 7.73
N ILE A 296 4.65 16.94 7.15
CA ILE A 296 4.02 18.22 6.82
C ILE A 296 2.61 18.22 7.41
N LEU A 297 2.18 19.37 7.94
CA LEU A 297 0.79 19.60 8.32
C LEU A 297 0.13 20.56 7.33
N LEU A 298 -0.92 20.10 6.65
CA LEU A 298 -1.81 20.92 5.84
C LEU A 298 -2.95 21.45 6.72
N TYR A 299 -3.11 22.76 6.83
CA TYR A 299 -4.18 23.35 7.63
C TYR A 299 -4.95 24.41 6.84
N GLY A 300 -6.17 24.66 7.24
CA GLY A 300 -7.03 25.66 6.60
C GLY A 300 -8.51 25.26 6.59
N PRO A 301 -9.37 26.09 6.01
CA PRO A 301 -10.81 25.85 6.03
C PRO A 301 -11.21 24.55 5.33
N PRO A 302 -12.35 23.96 5.70
CA PRO A 302 -12.86 22.75 5.05
C PRO A 302 -13.14 23.02 3.56
N GLY A 303 -13.05 21.98 2.73
CA GLY A 303 -13.34 22.08 1.30
C GLY A 303 -12.27 22.73 0.42
N CYS A 304 -11.09 23.09 0.95
CA CYS A 304 -9.98 23.66 0.17
C CYS A 304 -9.09 22.63 -0.54
N GLY A 305 -9.44 21.34 -0.47
CA GLY A 305 -8.75 20.30 -1.25
C GLY A 305 -7.50 19.70 -0.59
N LYS A 306 -7.31 19.80 0.74
CA LYS A 306 -6.17 19.24 1.48
C LYS A 306 -5.91 17.77 1.14
N THR A 307 -6.93 16.93 1.21
CA THR A 307 -6.86 15.50 0.88
C THR A 307 -6.57 15.23 -0.59
N LEU A 308 -7.11 16.05 -1.51
CA LEU A 308 -6.84 15.95 -2.95
C LEU A 308 -5.37 16.26 -3.27
N VAL A 309 -4.84 17.32 -2.66
CA VAL A 309 -3.43 17.72 -2.82
C VAL A 309 -2.51 16.60 -2.37
N ALA A 310 -2.75 15.98 -1.22
CA ALA A 310 -1.95 14.86 -0.72
C ALA A 310 -1.96 13.66 -1.67
N LYS A 311 -3.13 13.32 -2.22
CA LYS A 311 -3.28 12.26 -3.22
C LYS A 311 -2.52 12.57 -4.52
N ALA A 312 -2.62 13.80 -5.01
CA ALA A 312 -1.93 14.20 -6.24
C ALA A 312 -0.40 14.18 -6.09
N VAL A 313 0.13 14.61 -4.95
CA VAL A 313 1.59 14.50 -4.65
C VAL A 313 2.05 13.05 -4.74
N SER A 314 1.30 12.13 -4.16
CA SER A 314 1.63 10.70 -4.20
C SER A 314 1.60 10.15 -5.63
N THR A 315 0.59 10.52 -6.43
CA THR A 315 0.48 10.11 -7.84
C THR A 315 1.65 10.63 -8.67
N GLU A 316 1.99 11.90 -8.52
CA GLU A 316 3.08 12.55 -9.26
C GLU A 316 4.46 11.94 -8.95
N LEU A 317 4.70 11.63 -7.69
CA LEU A 317 5.95 11.01 -7.25
C LEU A 317 5.96 9.47 -7.42
N ASN A 318 4.84 8.88 -7.85
CA ASN A 318 4.64 7.43 -7.97
C ASN A 318 4.97 6.67 -6.68
N VAL A 319 4.52 7.22 -5.55
CA VAL A 319 4.76 6.72 -4.19
C VAL A 319 3.48 6.12 -3.63
N SER A 320 3.58 5.02 -2.88
CA SER A 320 2.44 4.41 -2.19
C SER A 320 1.75 5.42 -1.26
N PHE A 321 0.42 5.40 -1.21
CA PHE A 321 -0.38 6.33 -0.42
C PHE A 321 -1.32 5.57 0.51
N MET A 322 -1.24 5.86 1.80
CA MET A 322 -2.13 5.34 2.81
C MET A 322 -2.88 6.51 3.45
N SER A 323 -4.20 6.51 3.35
CA SER A 323 -5.05 7.55 3.96
C SER A 323 -5.80 6.95 5.13
N VAL A 324 -5.64 7.58 6.29
CA VAL A 324 -6.29 7.18 7.53
C VAL A 324 -6.96 8.40 8.12
N LYS A 325 -8.22 8.26 8.52
CA LYS A 325 -8.94 9.34 9.23
C LYS A 325 -8.75 9.20 10.72
N GLY A 326 -8.59 10.33 11.42
CA GLY A 326 -8.45 10.35 12.87
C GLY A 326 -9.45 9.46 13.62
N PRO A 327 -10.76 9.58 13.39
CA PRO A 327 -11.77 8.74 14.04
C PRO A 327 -11.64 7.23 13.76
N GLU A 328 -11.07 6.81 12.64
CA GLU A 328 -10.88 5.38 12.30
C GLU A 328 -9.82 4.71 13.19
N LEU A 329 -8.87 5.48 13.72
CA LEU A 329 -7.85 4.98 14.66
C LEU A 329 -8.35 4.89 16.09
N LEU A 330 -9.46 5.61 16.42
CA LEU A 330 -10.04 5.61 17.75
C LEU A 330 -11.05 4.46 17.85
N ASN A 331 -10.71 3.41 18.56
CA ASN A 331 -11.62 2.32 18.89
C ASN A 331 -12.07 2.39 20.35
N MET A 332 -13.28 1.93 20.63
CA MET A 332 -13.85 1.91 22.00
C MET A 332 -13.12 0.96 22.95
N TYR A 333 -12.30 0.02 22.43
CA TYR A 333 -11.57 -0.95 23.24
C TYR A 333 -10.17 -0.46 23.59
N ILE A 334 -9.83 -0.53 24.87
CA ILE A 334 -8.51 -0.14 25.39
C ILE A 334 -7.41 -1.00 24.77
N GLY A 335 -6.37 -0.37 24.21
CA GLY A 335 -5.21 -1.02 23.60
C GLY A 335 -5.32 -1.26 22.08
N GLN A 336 -6.51 -1.39 21.50
CA GLN A 336 -6.66 -1.59 20.05
C GLN A 336 -6.29 -0.35 19.23
N SER A 337 -6.54 0.84 19.76
CA SER A 337 -6.22 2.10 19.07
C SER A 337 -4.72 2.31 18.92
N GLU A 338 -3.93 1.97 19.93
CA GLU A 338 -2.45 2.00 19.88
C GLU A 338 -1.91 0.99 18.86
N GLU A 339 -2.46 -0.22 18.87
CA GLU A 339 -2.10 -1.28 17.92
C GLU A 339 -2.47 -0.90 16.47
N ASN A 340 -3.59 -0.23 16.26
CA ASN A 340 -3.99 0.26 14.93
C ASN A 340 -2.98 1.28 14.39
N VAL A 341 -2.54 2.24 15.21
CA VAL A 341 -1.48 3.19 14.82
C VAL A 341 -0.22 2.44 14.42
N ARG A 342 0.25 1.49 15.24
CA ARG A 342 1.43 0.68 14.93
C ARG A 342 1.28 -0.08 13.61
N LYS A 343 0.16 -0.75 13.38
CA LYS A 343 -0.13 -1.51 12.14
C LYS A 343 -0.09 -0.61 10.90
N VAL A 344 -0.64 0.61 10.98
CA VAL A 344 -0.58 1.58 9.89
C VAL A 344 0.86 1.92 9.52
N PHE A 345 1.71 2.22 10.51
CA PHE A 345 3.11 2.56 10.24
C PHE A 345 3.94 1.34 9.81
N GLU A 346 3.67 0.15 10.33
CA GLU A 346 4.28 -1.10 9.85
C GLU A 346 3.93 -1.38 8.39
N SER A 347 2.65 -1.25 8.01
CA SER A 347 2.20 -1.38 6.62
C SER A 347 2.84 -0.33 5.71
N ALA A 348 2.99 0.91 6.19
CA ALA A 348 3.65 1.98 5.44
C ALA A 348 5.14 1.68 5.23
N ARG A 349 5.86 1.21 6.26
CA ARG A 349 7.27 0.78 6.14
C ARG A 349 7.40 -0.42 5.19
N ALA A 350 6.48 -1.37 5.27
CA ALA A 350 6.45 -2.51 4.36
C ALA A 350 6.28 -2.10 2.89
N SER A 351 5.55 -1.01 2.64
CA SER A 351 5.25 -0.47 1.30
C SER A 351 6.13 0.74 0.92
N SER A 352 7.28 0.90 1.57
CA SER A 352 8.22 2.00 1.30
C SER A 352 8.69 2.02 -0.17
N PRO A 353 8.78 3.21 -0.82
CA PRO A 353 8.46 4.55 -0.30
C PRO A 353 6.93 4.78 -0.17
N CYS A 354 6.49 5.32 0.97
CA CYS A 354 5.07 5.50 1.28
C CYS A 354 4.78 6.87 1.90
N ILE A 355 3.66 7.48 1.52
CA ILE A 355 3.09 8.66 2.19
C ILE A 355 1.93 8.20 3.07
N VAL A 356 2.02 8.45 4.37
CA VAL A 356 0.93 8.26 5.32
C VAL A 356 0.20 9.59 5.48
N PHE A 357 -1.05 9.62 5.09
CA PHE A 357 -1.91 10.80 5.21
C PHE A 357 -2.90 10.63 6.35
N LEU A 358 -2.77 11.48 7.37
CA LEU A 358 -3.64 11.51 8.54
C LEU A 358 -4.65 12.65 8.37
N ASP A 359 -5.87 12.33 8.00
CA ASP A 359 -6.95 13.32 7.85
C ASP A 359 -7.70 13.53 9.18
N GLU A 360 -8.24 14.71 9.38
CA GLU A 360 -8.95 15.09 10.61
C GLU A 360 -8.11 14.86 11.88
N LEU A 361 -6.85 15.32 11.85
CA LEU A 361 -5.88 15.08 12.93
C LEU A 361 -6.31 15.70 14.25
N ASP A 362 -7.12 16.76 14.21
CA ASP A 362 -7.74 17.40 15.37
C ASP A 362 -8.69 16.48 16.16
N ALA A 363 -9.31 15.50 15.49
CA ALA A 363 -10.12 14.49 16.15
C ALA A 363 -9.27 13.43 16.87
N LEU A 364 -8.06 13.12 16.33
CA LEU A 364 -7.16 12.12 16.88
C LEU A 364 -6.33 12.64 18.05
N ALA A 365 -5.83 13.86 17.94
CA ALA A 365 -4.85 14.45 18.85
C ALA A 365 -5.29 15.85 19.35
N PRO A 366 -6.38 15.91 20.11
CA PRO A 366 -6.80 17.18 20.71
C PRO A 366 -5.80 17.62 21.78
N GLY A 367 -5.56 18.94 21.87
CA GLY A 367 -4.70 19.54 22.89
C GLY A 367 -5.17 19.23 24.31
N ARG A 368 -4.22 19.04 25.21
CA ARG A 368 -4.48 18.70 26.61
C ARG A 368 -5.36 19.77 27.28
N GLY A 369 -6.50 19.33 27.81
CA GLY A 369 -7.46 20.19 28.56
C GLY A 369 -8.77 20.50 27.84
N SER A 370 -8.96 20.07 26.60
CA SER A 370 -10.20 20.29 25.83
C SER A 370 -11.21 19.14 25.90
N ALA A 371 -10.82 17.96 26.40
CA ALA A 371 -11.69 16.79 26.50
C ALA A 371 -12.00 16.46 27.96
N GLY A 372 -13.30 16.51 28.33
CA GLY A 372 -13.76 15.95 29.59
C GLY A 372 -13.61 14.42 29.61
N ASP A 373 -13.41 13.83 30.78
CA ASP A 373 -13.40 12.41 31.22
C ASP A 373 -12.94 11.25 30.28
N SER A 374 -12.81 11.46 28.98
CA SER A 374 -12.30 10.46 28.00
C SER A 374 -10.80 10.59 27.70
N GLY A 375 -10.05 11.44 28.41
CA GLY A 375 -8.68 11.83 28.10
C GLY A 375 -7.63 10.70 28.10
N GLY A 376 -7.85 9.61 28.82
CA GLY A 376 -6.84 8.56 28.96
C GLY A 376 -6.59 7.72 27.70
N ALA A 377 -7.57 7.48 26.86
CA ALA A 377 -7.43 6.68 25.63
C ALA A 377 -6.81 7.52 24.50
N SER A 378 -7.24 8.76 24.35
CA SER A 378 -6.71 9.71 23.35
C SER A 378 -5.22 10.02 23.62
N ASP A 379 -4.84 10.26 24.87
CA ASP A 379 -3.45 10.56 25.26
C ASP A 379 -2.48 9.40 24.92
N ARG A 380 -2.93 8.15 25.02
CA ARG A 380 -2.12 6.98 24.66
C ARG A 380 -1.92 6.87 23.15
N VAL A 381 -3.00 7.09 22.36
CA VAL A 381 -2.92 7.10 20.90
C VAL A 381 -1.99 8.20 20.42
N VAL A 382 -2.08 9.39 21.00
CA VAL A 382 -1.14 10.51 20.72
C VAL A 382 0.29 10.11 21.08
N SER A 383 0.51 9.48 22.24
CA SER A 383 1.83 9.04 22.66
C SER A 383 2.43 7.99 21.71
N GLN A 384 1.61 7.04 21.23
CA GLN A 384 2.04 6.05 20.24
C GLN A 384 2.32 6.72 18.89
N LEU A 385 1.47 7.66 18.45
CA LEU A 385 1.70 8.42 17.22
C LEU A 385 3.01 9.22 17.28
N LEU A 386 3.30 9.86 18.42
CA LEU A 386 4.56 10.56 18.63
C LEU A 386 5.76 9.62 18.55
N ALA A 387 5.66 8.40 19.12
CA ALA A 387 6.71 7.39 19.03
C ALA A 387 6.97 6.92 17.60
N GLU A 388 5.92 6.81 16.77
CA GLU A 388 6.05 6.43 15.35
C GLU A 388 6.59 7.58 14.47
N LEU A 389 6.31 8.85 14.84
CA LEU A 389 6.79 10.05 14.14
C LEU A 389 8.25 10.36 14.48
N ASP A 390 8.71 10.02 15.69
CA ASP A 390 10.08 10.27 16.09
C ASP A 390 11.03 9.45 15.20
N PRO A 391 12.05 10.10 14.62
CA PRO A 391 12.99 9.40 13.77
C PRO A 391 13.67 8.29 14.57
N VAL A 392 13.38 7.04 14.24
CA VAL A 392 14.14 5.91 14.77
C VAL A 392 15.56 6.09 14.27
N THR A 393 16.45 6.47 15.17
CA THR A 393 17.90 6.44 14.95
C THR A 393 18.35 4.97 14.98
N SER A 394 17.81 4.17 14.04
CA SER A 394 18.28 2.81 13.86
C SER A 394 19.58 2.87 13.06
N ASP A 395 20.68 2.54 13.70
CA ASP A 395 21.98 2.18 13.10
C ASP A 395 21.85 0.98 12.12
N ASP A 396 20.71 0.33 12.12
CA ASP A 396 20.40 -0.85 11.30
C ASP A 396 19.97 -0.47 9.89
N GLY A 397 20.81 0.04 9.05
CA GLY A 397 20.72 0.01 7.59
C GLY A 397 19.34 0.04 6.88
N ASP A 398 18.24 0.19 7.60
CA ASP A 398 16.88 0.19 7.08
C ASP A 398 16.60 1.49 6.32
N THR A 399 16.51 1.39 5.00
CA THR A 399 16.30 2.49 4.06
C THR A 399 14.82 2.76 3.81
N SER A 400 13.91 2.33 4.70
CA SER A 400 12.49 2.57 4.54
C SER A 400 12.17 4.06 4.62
N PHE A 401 11.60 4.62 3.54
CA PHE A 401 11.17 6.00 3.48
C PHE A 401 9.67 6.08 3.69
N VAL A 402 9.26 6.58 4.86
CA VAL A 402 7.87 6.90 5.18
C VAL A 402 7.77 8.38 5.45
N PHE A 403 6.91 9.07 4.70
CA PHE A 403 6.65 10.50 4.86
C PHE A 403 5.24 10.72 5.39
N VAL A 404 5.09 11.50 6.46
CA VAL A 404 3.79 11.73 7.09
C VAL A 404 3.22 13.08 6.68
N MET A 405 1.99 13.09 6.22
CA MET A 405 1.22 14.31 5.93
C MET A 405 -0.02 14.33 6.81
N GLY A 406 -0.12 15.32 7.70
CA GLY A 406 -1.32 15.58 8.48
C GLY A 406 -2.23 16.59 7.77
N ALA A 407 -3.54 16.47 7.97
CA ALA A 407 -4.51 17.50 7.60
C ALA A 407 -5.44 17.82 8.77
N THR A 408 -5.71 19.10 8.98
CA THR A 408 -6.62 19.56 10.02
C THR A 408 -7.39 20.79 9.57
N ASN A 409 -8.61 20.94 10.08
CA ASN A 409 -9.38 22.16 9.98
C ASN A 409 -9.15 23.07 11.19
N ARG A 410 -8.66 22.56 12.32
CA ARG A 410 -8.49 23.27 13.59
C ARG A 410 -7.07 23.11 14.13
N PRO A 411 -6.06 23.80 13.54
CA PRO A 411 -4.67 23.68 13.99
C PRO A 411 -4.45 24.16 15.43
N ASP A 412 -5.33 25.04 15.94
CA ASP A 412 -5.36 25.56 17.30
C ASP A 412 -5.68 24.51 18.36
N LEU A 413 -6.40 23.44 17.97
CA LEU A 413 -6.77 22.34 18.87
C LEU A 413 -5.75 21.21 18.92
N LEU A 414 -4.72 21.24 18.09
CA LEU A 414 -3.73 20.16 18.03
C LEU A 414 -2.77 20.19 19.22
N GLU A 415 -2.37 19.00 19.63
CA GLU A 415 -1.30 18.83 20.62
C GLU A 415 0.03 19.41 20.11
N GLN A 416 0.60 20.37 20.84
CA GLN A 416 1.81 21.10 20.42
C GLN A 416 3.04 20.21 20.24
N SER A 417 3.08 19.06 20.88
CA SER A 417 4.18 18.11 20.74
C SER A 417 4.29 17.51 19.34
N LEU A 418 3.20 17.46 18.58
CA LEU A 418 3.18 17.02 17.16
C LEU A 418 3.87 18.02 16.22
N LEU A 419 3.83 19.30 16.56
CA LEU A 419 4.35 20.40 15.74
C LEU A 419 5.85 20.68 15.98
N ARG A 420 6.51 19.89 16.84
CA ARG A 420 7.94 20.06 17.14
C ARG A 420 8.81 19.69 15.94
N PRO A 421 10.03 20.31 15.83
CA PRO A 421 10.99 19.94 14.82
C PRO A 421 11.28 18.43 14.78
N GLY A 422 11.30 17.87 13.58
CA GLY A 422 11.49 16.43 13.35
C GLY A 422 10.20 15.62 13.25
N ARG A 423 9.01 16.24 13.47
CA ARG A 423 7.69 15.62 13.33
C ARG A 423 6.89 16.33 12.22
N LEU A 424 5.73 16.88 12.52
CA LEU A 424 4.94 17.69 11.57
C LEU A 424 5.40 19.17 11.65
N ASP A 425 6.65 19.42 11.41
CA ASP A 425 7.32 20.71 11.64
C ASP A 425 7.09 21.74 10.54
N LYS A 426 6.61 21.31 9.37
CA LYS A 426 6.28 22.20 8.27
C LYS A 426 4.78 22.41 8.16
N LEU A 427 4.34 23.62 8.55
CA LEU A 427 2.94 24.02 8.46
C LEU A 427 2.70 24.67 7.11
N ILE A 428 1.70 24.19 6.36
CA ILE A 428 1.36 24.74 5.05
C ILE A 428 -0.13 25.10 5.03
N TYR A 429 -0.42 26.36 4.81
CA TYR A 429 -1.77 26.87 4.70
C TYR A 429 -2.39 26.52 3.34
N VAL A 430 -3.56 25.92 3.36
CA VAL A 430 -4.39 25.64 2.19
C VAL A 430 -5.66 26.47 2.29
N GLY A 431 -5.59 27.68 1.73
CA GLY A 431 -6.66 28.67 1.84
C GLY A 431 -7.67 28.60 0.69
N PRO A 432 -8.69 29.49 0.74
CA PRO A 432 -9.66 29.66 -0.34
C PRO A 432 -9.00 30.27 -1.58
N TYR A 433 -9.65 30.09 -2.72
CA TYR A 433 -9.24 30.69 -3.99
C TYR A 433 -9.73 32.13 -4.06
N CYS A 434 -8.81 33.10 -4.15
CA CYS A 434 -9.11 34.52 -4.16
C CYS A 434 -8.99 35.14 -5.57
N GLY A 435 -8.06 34.61 -6.39
CA GLY A 435 -7.78 35.15 -7.72
C GLY A 435 -8.75 34.66 -8.79
N LEU A 436 -9.10 35.52 -9.75
CA LEU A 436 -9.93 35.13 -10.89
C LEU A 436 -9.31 33.94 -11.66
N GLN A 437 -7.99 34.00 -11.91
CA GLN A 437 -7.27 32.95 -12.62
C GLN A 437 -7.26 31.63 -11.84
N GLU A 438 -7.14 31.66 -10.51
CA GLU A 438 -7.20 30.48 -9.66
C GLU A 438 -8.57 29.81 -9.72
N LYS A 439 -9.66 30.59 -9.52
CA LYS A 439 -11.04 30.10 -9.64
C LYS A 439 -11.33 29.51 -11.02
N THR A 440 -10.89 30.20 -12.08
CA THR A 440 -11.05 29.69 -13.46
C THR A 440 -10.28 28.38 -13.67
N SER A 441 -9.08 28.25 -13.12
CA SER A 441 -8.29 27.02 -13.21
C SER A 441 -8.97 25.86 -12.48
N VAL A 442 -9.56 26.12 -11.30
CA VAL A 442 -10.31 25.11 -10.56
C VAL A 442 -11.59 24.71 -11.31
N LEU A 443 -12.34 25.66 -11.85
CA LEU A 443 -13.53 25.36 -12.66
C LEU A 443 -13.19 24.54 -13.91
N LYS A 444 -12.06 24.85 -14.58
CA LYS A 444 -11.56 24.06 -15.71
C LYS A 444 -11.23 22.63 -15.30
N ALA A 445 -10.56 22.44 -14.16
CA ALA A 445 -10.24 21.12 -13.63
C ALA A 445 -11.52 20.33 -13.30
N LEU A 446 -12.48 20.94 -12.60
CA LEU A 446 -13.76 20.31 -12.25
C LEU A 446 -14.62 19.96 -13.47
N CYS A 447 -14.59 20.78 -14.51
CA CYS A 447 -15.37 20.57 -15.73
C CYS A 447 -14.69 19.64 -16.74
N ARG A 448 -13.46 19.19 -16.50
CA ARG A 448 -12.69 18.34 -17.43
C ARG A 448 -13.39 17.02 -17.75
N SER A 449 -14.11 16.46 -16.80
CA SER A 449 -14.88 15.21 -16.97
C SER A 449 -16.26 15.42 -17.62
N TYR A 450 -16.64 16.66 -17.97
CA TYR A 450 -17.95 16.99 -18.51
C TYR A 450 -17.84 17.60 -19.89
N ASN A 451 -18.81 17.31 -20.75
CA ASN A 451 -18.94 17.94 -22.05
C ASN A 451 -19.54 19.35 -21.89
N LEU A 452 -18.76 20.37 -22.25
CA LEU A 452 -19.18 21.76 -22.22
C LEU A 452 -19.62 22.22 -23.62
N ARG A 453 -20.63 23.07 -23.71
CA ARG A 453 -20.93 23.77 -24.97
C ARG A 453 -19.82 24.76 -25.31
N PRO A 454 -19.49 24.96 -26.60
CA PRO A 454 -18.41 25.89 -27.02
C PRO A 454 -18.62 27.34 -26.56
N GLU A 455 -19.87 27.73 -26.28
CA GLU A 455 -20.27 29.08 -25.83
C GLU A 455 -19.98 29.34 -24.36
N VAL A 456 -19.58 28.30 -23.59
CA VAL A 456 -19.35 28.40 -22.14
C VAL A 456 -18.01 29.09 -21.87
N ASP A 457 -18.09 30.25 -21.25
CA ASP A 457 -16.93 31.01 -20.76
C ASP A 457 -16.83 30.89 -19.24
N LEU A 458 -15.91 30.03 -18.79
CA LEU A 458 -15.69 29.78 -17.36
C LEU A 458 -15.09 30.99 -16.60
N GLU A 459 -14.46 31.93 -17.32
CA GLU A 459 -13.93 33.16 -16.70
C GLU A 459 -15.07 34.08 -16.25
N LYS A 460 -16.14 34.19 -17.05
CA LYS A 460 -17.33 34.94 -16.67
C LYS A 460 -18.05 34.34 -15.48
N VAL A 461 -18.13 33.00 -15.43
CA VAL A 461 -18.69 32.28 -14.29
C VAL A 461 -17.84 32.53 -13.03
N ALA A 462 -16.51 32.44 -13.14
CA ALA A 462 -15.59 32.72 -12.04
C ALA A 462 -15.66 34.18 -11.53
N ALA A 463 -15.90 35.13 -12.44
CA ALA A 463 -16.03 36.55 -12.09
C ALA A 463 -17.34 36.86 -11.35
N ALA A 464 -18.42 36.11 -11.59
CA ALA A 464 -19.69 36.26 -10.91
C ALA A 464 -19.72 35.68 -9.49
N LEU A 465 -18.74 34.86 -9.12
CA LEU A 465 -18.62 34.25 -7.80
C LEU A 465 -17.92 35.20 -6.80
N PRO A 466 -18.20 35.11 -5.49
CA PRO A 466 -17.55 35.89 -4.46
C PRO A 466 -16.03 35.88 -4.56
N GLN A 467 -15.38 36.90 -4.00
CA GLN A 467 -13.93 37.03 -4.06
C GLN A 467 -13.22 35.82 -3.45
N ARG A 468 -13.75 35.26 -2.35
CA ARG A 468 -13.20 34.12 -1.64
C ARG A 468 -14.14 32.93 -1.78
N CYS A 469 -13.67 31.87 -2.43
CA CYS A 469 -14.43 30.62 -2.60
C CYS A 469 -13.55 29.42 -2.27
N THR A 470 -14.14 28.42 -1.62
CA THR A 470 -13.47 27.14 -1.41
C THR A 470 -13.59 26.23 -2.65
N GLY A 471 -12.79 25.17 -2.73
CA GLY A 471 -12.93 24.18 -3.79
C GLY A 471 -14.29 23.47 -3.76
N ALA A 472 -14.84 23.25 -2.55
CA ALA A 472 -16.16 22.67 -2.37
C ALA A 472 -17.28 23.59 -2.89
N ASP A 473 -17.14 24.90 -2.73
CA ASP A 473 -18.07 25.88 -3.26
C ASP A 473 -18.12 25.84 -4.79
N LEU A 474 -16.94 25.80 -5.42
CA LEU A 474 -16.83 25.70 -6.88
C LEU A 474 -17.39 24.38 -7.41
N LEU A 475 -17.15 23.29 -6.69
CA LEU A 475 -17.73 21.97 -6.99
C LEU A 475 -19.27 22.00 -6.87
N GLN A 476 -19.81 22.68 -5.87
CA GLN A 476 -21.26 22.83 -5.69
C GLN A 476 -21.91 23.52 -6.91
N VAL A 477 -21.29 24.59 -7.42
CA VAL A 477 -21.79 25.29 -8.62
C VAL A 477 -21.84 24.35 -9.83
N VAL A 478 -20.76 23.60 -10.09
CA VAL A 478 -20.69 22.64 -11.21
C VAL A 478 -21.67 21.48 -11.01
N SER A 479 -21.78 20.95 -9.81
CA SER A 479 -22.72 19.86 -9.47
C SER A 479 -24.19 20.29 -9.64
N THR A 480 -24.53 21.51 -9.22
CA THR A 480 -25.88 22.07 -9.43
C THR A 480 -26.16 22.27 -10.91
N ALA A 481 -25.21 22.80 -11.67
CA ALA A 481 -25.34 22.96 -13.12
C ALA A 481 -25.58 21.60 -13.80
N ARG A 482 -24.85 20.55 -13.40
CA ARG A 482 -25.05 19.18 -13.89
C ARG A 482 -26.45 18.67 -13.58
N THR A 483 -26.92 18.89 -12.35
CA THR A 483 -28.27 18.45 -11.95
C THR A 483 -29.36 19.13 -12.79
N VAL A 484 -29.20 20.42 -13.11
CA VAL A 484 -30.11 21.17 -13.98
C VAL A 484 -30.08 20.62 -15.43
N ALA A 485 -28.88 20.36 -15.97
CA ALA A 485 -28.72 19.79 -17.30
C ALA A 485 -29.36 18.39 -17.39
N VAL A 486 -29.15 17.53 -16.39
CA VAL A 486 -29.79 16.21 -16.31
C VAL A 486 -31.31 16.32 -16.27
N ARG A 487 -31.87 17.24 -15.45
CA ARG A 487 -33.34 17.47 -15.41
C ARG A 487 -33.88 17.86 -16.77
N SER A 488 -33.24 18.79 -17.45
CA SER A 488 -33.67 19.21 -18.79
C SER A 488 -33.63 18.06 -19.82
N LEU A 489 -32.68 17.14 -19.64
CA LEU A 489 -32.53 15.96 -20.49
C LEU A 489 -33.66 14.95 -20.21
N VAL A 490 -33.98 14.70 -18.93
CA VAL A 490 -35.10 13.85 -18.51
C VAL A 490 -36.44 14.40 -19.01
N GLU A 491 -36.66 15.71 -18.96
CA GLU A 491 -37.86 16.35 -19.52
C GLU A 491 -37.99 16.11 -21.05
N LYS A 492 -36.87 16.18 -21.77
CA LYS A 492 -36.86 15.87 -23.25
C LYS A 492 -37.17 14.41 -23.55
N ILE A 493 -36.76 13.50 -22.66
CA ILE A 493 -37.12 12.07 -22.78
C ILE A 493 -38.61 11.88 -22.55
N ASN A 494 -39.13 12.47 -21.46
CA ASN A 494 -40.56 12.39 -21.13
C ASN A 494 -41.47 13.00 -22.24
N THR A 495 -40.96 13.99 -22.96
CA THR A 495 -41.65 14.60 -24.10
C THR A 495 -41.44 13.85 -25.43
N GLY A 496 -40.67 12.74 -25.41
CA GLY A 496 -40.45 11.90 -26.59
C GLY A 496 -39.49 12.47 -27.64
N VAL A 497 -38.76 13.54 -27.31
CA VAL A 497 -37.79 14.20 -28.23
C VAL A 497 -36.49 13.41 -28.33
N VAL A 498 -36.10 12.64 -27.31
CA VAL A 498 -34.91 11.80 -27.27
C VAL A 498 -35.28 10.40 -26.80
N LYS A 499 -34.76 9.36 -27.45
CA LYS A 499 -35.00 7.96 -27.05
C LYS A 499 -34.03 7.54 -25.96
N GLU A 500 -34.54 6.82 -24.98
CA GLU A 500 -33.75 6.31 -23.82
C GLU A 500 -32.58 5.40 -24.25
N SER A 501 -32.70 4.70 -25.39
CA SER A 501 -31.67 3.81 -25.94
C SER A 501 -30.43 4.52 -26.51
N GLU A 502 -30.47 5.84 -26.69
CA GLU A 502 -29.39 6.66 -27.27
C GLU A 502 -28.58 7.42 -26.18
N LEU A 503 -28.88 7.16 -24.91
CA LEU A 503 -28.25 7.84 -23.78
C LEU A 503 -26.96 7.15 -23.37
N SER A 504 -25.88 7.91 -23.39
CA SER A 504 -24.60 7.61 -22.73
C SER A 504 -24.33 8.65 -21.65
N GLU A 505 -23.38 8.40 -20.76
CA GLU A 505 -22.93 9.42 -19.78
C GLU A 505 -22.46 10.71 -20.49
N ASP A 506 -21.94 10.59 -21.71
CA ASP A 506 -21.49 11.70 -22.55
C ASP A 506 -22.62 12.56 -23.12
N SER A 507 -23.88 12.13 -22.99
CA SER A 507 -25.05 12.85 -23.50
C SER A 507 -25.41 14.08 -22.66
N VAL A 508 -24.84 14.23 -21.45
CA VAL A 508 -25.07 15.39 -20.57
C VAL A 508 -24.11 16.51 -20.95
N ILE A 509 -24.60 17.49 -21.70
CA ILE A 509 -23.82 18.67 -22.11
C ILE A 509 -24.21 19.87 -21.25
N LEU A 510 -23.21 20.46 -20.58
CA LEU A 510 -23.42 21.66 -19.74
C LEU A 510 -23.49 22.91 -20.62
N GLY A 511 -24.55 23.66 -20.47
CA GLY A 511 -24.78 24.95 -21.13
C GLY A 511 -24.49 26.15 -20.23
N VAL A 512 -24.45 27.34 -20.83
CA VAL A 512 -24.28 28.62 -20.10
C VAL A 512 -25.39 28.84 -19.08
N SER A 513 -26.66 28.56 -19.45
CA SER A 513 -27.82 28.70 -18.56
C SER A 513 -27.74 27.82 -17.31
N ASP A 514 -27.15 26.63 -17.45
CA ASP A 514 -27.08 25.65 -16.37
C ASP A 514 -26.03 26.09 -15.32
N LEU A 515 -24.90 26.62 -15.77
CA LEU A 515 -23.87 27.19 -14.90
C LEU A 515 -24.36 28.45 -14.18
N TRP A 516 -25.10 29.33 -14.86
CA TRP A 516 -25.67 30.52 -14.22
C TRP A 516 -26.70 30.16 -13.13
N ARG A 517 -27.53 29.13 -13.33
CA ARG A 517 -28.39 28.61 -12.26
C ARG A 517 -27.60 28.07 -11.08
N GLY A 518 -26.43 27.44 -11.33
CA GLY A 518 -25.50 27.05 -10.29
C GLY A 518 -25.00 28.25 -9.50
N VAL A 519 -24.65 29.35 -10.16
CA VAL A 519 -24.20 30.60 -9.53
C VAL A 519 -25.33 31.26 -8.72
N GLU A 520 -26.55 31.30 -9.23
CA GLU A 520 -27.71 31.86 -8.54
C GLU A 520 -28.09 31.11 -7.25
N SER A 521 -27.91 29.79 -7.25
CA SER A 521 -28.17 28.93 -6.09
C SER A 521 -26.99 28.84 -5.11
N PHE A 522 -25.91 29.52 -5.40
CA PHE A 522 -24.66 29.47 -4.61
C PHE A 522 -24.87 30.00 -3.19
N ARG A 523 -24.31 29.26 -2.23
CA ARG A 523 -24.15 29.69 -0.84
C ARG A 523 -22.76 29.32 -0.37
N PRO A 524 -21.98 30.27 0.19
CA PRO A 524 -20.64 29.97 0.68
C PRO A 524 -20.68 28.96 1.82
N SER A 525 -19.80 27.99 1.79
CA SER A 525 -19.68 26.94 2.82
C SER A 525 -18.97 27.42 4.08
N VAL A 526 -18.19 28.50 3.98
CA VAL A 526 -17.39 29.07 5.06
C VAL A 526 -17.76 30.56 5.20
N THR A 527 -17.94 31.02 6.42
CA THR A 527 -18.27 32.44 6.72
C THR A 527 -17.03 33.31 6.58
N GLU A 528 -17.24 34.63 6.34
CA GLU A 528 -16.11 35.57 6.29
C GLU A 528 -15.37 35.66 7.62
N GLU A 529 -16.06 35.54 8.75
CA GLU A 529 -15.46 35.54 10.08
C GLU A 529 -14.50 34.36 10.28
N GLU A 530 -14.90 33.15 9.81
CA GLU A 530 -14.03 31.97 9.84
C GLU A 530 -12.82 32.15 8.93
N LEU A 531 -12.95 32.77 7.77
CA LEU A 531 -11.83 33.03 6.87
C LEU A 531 -10.82 34.01 7.49
N TYR A 532 -11.30 35.07 8.15
CA TYR A 532 -10.44 35.99 8.91
C TYR A 532 -9.71 35.29 10.05
N TYR A 533 -10.38 34.35 10.72
CA TYR A 533 -9.77 33.55 11.78
C TYR A 533 -8.58 32.74 11.24
N TYR A 534 -8.73 32.04 10.11
CA TYR A 534 -7.62 31.29 9.50
C TYR A 534 -6.48 32.18 9.02
N GLU A 535 -6.75 33.37 8.51
CA GLU A 535 -5.73 34.35 8.13
C GLU A 535 -4.95 34.86 9.35
N SER A 536 -5.64 35.08 10.48
CA SER A 536 -4.97 35.44 11.74
C SER A 536 -4.05 34.34 12.25
N LEU A 537 -4.44 33.07 12.11
CA LEU A 537 -3.60 31.93 12.46
C LEU A 537 -2.33 31.86 11.60
N GLN A 538 -2.40 32.22 10.30
CA GLN A 538 -1.25 32.23 9.42
C GLN A 538 -0.17 33.24 9.86
N THR A 539 -0.58 34.33 10.53
CA THR A 539 0.35 35.36 11.03
C THR A 539 1.00 34.96 12.37
N VAL A 540 0.37 34.06 13.12
CA VAL A 540 0.80 33.64 14.46
C VAL A 540 1.64 32.34 14.42
N MET A 541 1.38 31.45 13.47
CA MET A 541 2.09 30.19 13.24
C MET A 541 3.21 30.36 12.19
#